data_2f52acb84292846e5cd691d1ee868abc
#
_entry.id   2f52acb84292846e5cd691d1ee868abc
#
_cell.length_a   1.000
_cell.length_b   1.000
_cell.length_c   1.000
_cell.angle_alpha   90.00
_cell.angle_beta   90.00
_cell.angle_gamma   90.00
#
_symmetry.space_group_name_H-M   'P 1'
#
loop_
_entity.id
_entity.type
_entity.pdbx_description
1 polymer ?
#
loop_
_entity_poly.entity_id
_entity_poly.type
_entity_poly.pdbx_seq_one_letter_code
_entity_poly.pdbx_strand_id
1 'polypeptide(L)'
;MENNKTITTIPMVNVIVLFIFFLSRQVAAQTNSEILNEDLLRTEIIKMDSLLFDVAFNQCDAAQFKKIIADDVEFYDDRFGLNVSKENEIKSLNAKCSRPEKLTRKLNSCTIDKLGDFGAVQVGEHTFYIDGKPEGTGKFIHIWERKDKDWKLKRIVSYEHRPIKK
;
A
#
# COMPACT_ATOMS: atom_id res chain seq x y z
N MET A 1 25.77 53.61 -50.71
CA MET A 1 24.61 52.75 -50.32
C MET A 1 24.93 52.11 -48.98
N GLU A 2 24.49 52.74 -47.90
CA GLU A 2 24.69 52.26 -46.51
C GLU A 2 23.50 51.40 -46.09
N ASN A 3 23.77 50.14 -45.79
CA ASN A 3 22.77 49.22 -45.27
C ASN A 3 22.63 49.41 -43.74
N ASN A 4 21.63 50.15 -43.29
CA ASN A 4 21.24 50.25 -41.88
C ASN A 4 20.53 48.97 -41.45
N LYS A 5 21.23 48.06 -40.74
CA LYS A 5 20.62 46.95 -40.00
C LYS A 5 20.05 47.48 -38.72
N THR A 6 18.74 47.61 -38.64
CA THR A 6 18.01 47.91 -37.40
C THR A 6 18.04 46.65 -36.49
N ILE A 7 18.83 46.69 -35.44
CA ILE A 7 18.85 45.64 -34.40
C ILE A 7 17.66 45.92 -33.46
N THR A 8 16.62 45.14 -33.58
CA THR A 8 15.46 45.18 -32.67
C THR A 8 15.86 44.51 -31.34
N THR A 9 16.21 45.29 -30.34
CA THR A 9 16.45 44.80 -28.96
C THR A 9 15.10 44.44 -28.33
N ILE A 10 14.87 43.15 -28.12
CA ILE A 10 13.74 42.67 -27.32
C ILE A 10 13.98 43.12 -25.87
N PRO A 11 13.07 43.83 -25.21
CA PRO A 11 13.31 44.27 -23.83
C PRO A 11 13.46 43.09 -22.90
N MET A 12 14.57 43.06 -22.16
CA MET A 12 15.00 41.99 -21.26
C MET A 12 13.93 41.62 -20.21
N VAL A 13 13.02 42.53 -19.87
CA VAL A 13 11.89 42.34 -18.96
C VAL A 13 10.88 41.30 -19.48
N ASN A 14 10.60 41.30 -20.80
CA ASN A 14 9.64 40.36 -21.39
C ASN A 14 10.19 38.92 -21.42
N VAL A 15 11.50 38.73 -21.49
CA VAL A 15 12.14 37.40 -21.47
C VAL A 15 12.08 36.81 -20.06
N ILE A 16 12.27 37.64 -19.02
CA ILE A 16 12.22 37.18 -17.62
C ILE A 16 10.80 36.77 -17.22
N VAL A 17 9.78 37.53 -17.61
CA VAL A 17 8.37 37.21 -17.32
C VAL A 17 7.94 35.91 -18.01
N LEU A 18 8.34 35.67 -19.25
CA LEU A 18 8.08 34.42 -19.96
C LEU A 18 8.76 33.21 -19.29
N PHE A 19 9.98 33.37 -18.74
CA PHE A 19 10.72 32.30 -18.04
C PHE A 19 10.06 31.93 -16.71
N ILE A 20 9.55 32.90 -15.97
CA ILE A 20 8.84 32.67 -14.69
C ILE A 20 7.51 31.93 -14.95
N PHE A 21 6.76 32.28 -15.99
CA PHE A 21 5.53 31.55 -16.37
C PHE A 21 5.80 30.13 -16.83
N PHE A 22 6.92 29.85 -17.48
CA PHE A 22 7.30 28.49 -17.92
C PHE A 22 7.69 27.61 -16.73
N LEU A 23 8.44 28.13 -15.77
CA LEU A 23 8.82 27.43 -14.53
C LEU A 23 7.62 27.10 -13.64
N SER A 24 6.65 28.02 -13.52
CA SER A 24 5.45 27.79 -12.71
C SER A 24 4.54 26.68 -13.28
N ARG A 25 4.47 26.55 -14.59
CA ARG A 25 3.72 25.46 -15.24
C ARG A 25 4.39 24.10 -15.09
N GLN A 26 5.71 24.02 -15.08
CA GLN A 26 6.44 22.77 -14.87
C GLN A 26 6.27 22.26 -13.42
N VAL A 27 6.35 23.12 -12.42
CA VAL A 27 6.14 22.76 -11.02
C VAL A 27 4.71 22.25 -10.80
N ALA A 28 3.69 22.92 -11.33
CA ALA A 28 2.31 22.48 -11.21
C ALA A 28 2.04 21.12 -11.89
N ALA A 29 2.67 20.84 -13.03
CA ALA A 29 2.52 19.57 -13.73
C ALA A 29 3.19 18.41 -12.96
N GLN A 30 4.36 18.63 -12.36
CA GLN A 30 5.06 17.65 -11.52
C GLN A 30 4.24 17.32 -10.27
N THR A 31 3.72 18.32 -9.56
CA THR A 31 2.89 18.12 -8.36
C THR A 31 1.63 17.30 -8.68
N ASN A 32 0.96 17.57 -9.80
CA ASN A 32 -0.21 16.80 -10.21
C ASN A 32 0.13 15.36 -10.57
N SER A 33 1.27 15.09 -11.20
CA SER A 33 1.69 13.73 -11.55
C SER A 33 2.07 12.91 -10.31
N GLU A 34 2.68 13.53 -9.31
CA GLU A 34 3.01 12.88 -8.03
C GLU A 34 1.75 12.51 -7.25
N ILE A 35 0.79 13.43 -7.12
CA ILE A 35 -0.50 13.17 -6.45
C ILE A 35 -1.25 12.03 -7.15
N LEU A 36 -1.32 12.03 -8.48
CA LEU A 36 -1.96 10.95 -9.24
C LEU A 36 -1.27 9.60 -9.03
N ASN A 37 0.07 9.57 -8.91
CA ASN A 37 0.82 8.36 -8.64
C ASN A 37 0.59 7.83 -7.22
N GLU A 38 0.46 8.70 -6.22
CA GLU A 38 0.13 8.33 -4.84
C GLU A 38 -1.29 7.78 -4.72
N ASP A 39 -2.27 8.41 -5.36
CA ASP A 39 -3.66 7.93 -5.39
C ASP A 39 -3.79 6.57 -6.08
N LEU A 40 -3.05 6.36 -7.17
CA LEU A 40 -2.99 5.06 -7.85
C LEU A 40 -2.36 3.99 -6.95
N LEU A 41 -1.22 4.28 -6.32
CA LEU A 41 -0.57 3.38 -5.38
C LEU A 41 -1.51 2.99 -4.24
N ARG A 42 -2.16 3.99 -3.64
CA ARG A 42 -3.14 3.77 -2.58
C ARG A 42 -4.27 2.85 -3.04
N THR A 43 -4.83 3.09 -4.21
CA THR A 43 -5.91 2.28 -4.78
C THR A 43 -5.46 0.84 -5.01
N GLU A 44 -4.26 0.62 -5.57
CA GLU A 44 -3.70 -0.70 -5.79
C GLU A 44 -3.49 -1.47 -4.48
N ILE A 45 -2.88 -0.85 -3.45
CA ILE A 45 -2.60 -1.53 -2.17
C ILE A 45 -3.89 -1.80 -1.39
N ILE A 46 -4.87 -0.90 -1.37
CA ILE A 46 -6.19 -1.17 -0.76
C ILE A 46 -6.87 -2.34 -1.45
N LYS A 47 -6.79 -2.43 -2.77
CA LYS A 47 -7.30 -3.60 -3.52
C LYS A 47 -6.58 -4.89 -3.11
N MET A 48 -5.26 -4.85 -2.92
CA MET A 48 -4.49 -6.01 -2.48
C MET A 48 -4.84 -6.40 -1.04
N ASP A 49 -5.03 -5.44 -0.14
CA ASP A 49 -5.51 -5.68 1.24
C ASP A 49 -6.89 -6.38 1.21
N SER A 50 -7.82 -5.89 0.40
CA SER A 50 -9.15 -6.52 0.24
C SER A 50 -9.04 -7.94 -0.34
N LEU A 51 -8.24 -8.17 -1.37
CA LEU A 51 -8.02 -9.51 -1.91
C LEU A 51 -7.41 -10.47 -0.88
N LEU A 52 -6.50 -9.98 -0.03
CA LEU A 52 -5.87 -10.77 1.02
C LEU A 52 -6.85 -11.08 2.17
N PHE A 53 -7.60 -10.08 2.63
CA PHE A 53 -8.41 -10.26 3.83
C PHE A 53 -9.89 -10.51 3.55
N ASP A 54 -10.54 -9.75 2.66
CA ASP A 54 -11.97 -9.95 2.42
C ASP A 54 -12.22 -11.21 1.60
N VAL A 55 -11.31 -11.56 0.69
CA VAL A 55 -11.42 -12.78 -0.14
C VAL A 55 -10.65 -13.94 0.49
N ALA A 56 -9.31 -13.84 0.58
CA ALA A 56 -8.50 -14.98 0.96
C ALA A 56 -8.69 -15.39 2.43
N PHE A 57 -8.61 -14.44 3.36
CA PHE A 57 -8.72 -14.73 4.79
C PHE A 57 -10.18 -14.95 5.24
N ASN A 58 -11.07 -14.00 4.95
CA ASN A 58 -12.44 -14.02 5.45
C ASN A 58 -13.30 -15.10 4.81
N GLN A 59 -13.08 -15.40 3.50
CA GLN A 59 -13.82 -16.41 2.74
C GLN A 59 -13.05 -17.74 2.59
N CYS A 60 -11.84 -17.82 3.18
CA CYS A 60 -11.03 -19.04 3.16
C CYS A 60 -10.57 -19.49 1.77
N ASP A 61 -10.26 -18.53 0.88
CA ASP A 61 -9.66 -18.82 -0.42
C ASP A 61 -8.15 -18.99 -0.29
N ALA A 62 -7.71 -20.22 0.00
CA ALA A 62 -6.29 -20.56 0.13
C ALA A 62 -5.51 -20.40 -1.18
N ALA A 63 -6.14 -20.48 -2.33
CA ALA A 63 -5.49 -20.28 -3.62
C ALA A 63 -5.15 -18.80 -3.82
N GLN A 64 -6.09 -17.92 -3.51
CA GLN A 64 -5.85 -16.47 -3.54
C GLN A 64 -4.80 -16.06 -2.50
N PHE A 65 -4.86 -16.61 -1.28
CA PHE A 65 -3.86 -16.37 -0.24
C PHE A 65 -2.45 -16.73 -0.72
N LYS A 66 -2.27 -17.96 -1.23
CA LYS A 66 -1.01 -18.45 -1.77
C LYS A 66 -0.47 -17.56 -2.90
N LYS A 67 -1.34 -16.99 -3.72
CA LYS A 67 -0.97 -16.12 -4.83
C LYS A 67 -0.43 -14.77 -4.34
N ILE A 68 -0.96 -14.22 -3.24
CA ILE A 68 -0.59 -12.90 -2.72
C ILE A 68 0.67 -12.96 -1.87
N ILE A 69 0.82 -13.97 -1.01
CA ILE A 69 1.97 -14.10 -0.10
C ILE A 69 3.24 -14.42 -0.89
N ALA A 70 4.32 -13.69 -0.62
CA ALA A 70 5.64 -13.93 -1.20
C ALA A 70 6.20 -15.28 -0.74
N ASP A 71 7.08 -15.90 -1.55
CA ASP A 71 7.69 -17.19 -1.20
C ASP A 71 8.65 -17.07 -0.01
N ASP A 72 9.28 -15.91 0.16
CA ASP A 72 10.17 -15.54 1.26
C ASP A 72 9.51 -14.59 2.26
N VAL A 73 8.23 -14.79 2.54
CA VAL A 73 7.47 -14.01 3.52
C VAL A 73 8.06 -14.15 4.91
N GLU A 74 8.04 -13.03 5.65
CA GLU A 74 8.29 -13.03 7.10
C GLU A 74 7.09 -12.40 7.80
N PHE A 75 6.57 -13.11 8.80
CA PHE A 75 5.48 -12.65 9.63
C PHE A 75 5.93 -12.56 11.10
N TYR A 76 5.90 -11.37 11.64
CA TYR A 76 6.18 -11.04 13.04
C TYR A 76 4.86 -10.79 13.75
N ASP A 77 4.50 -11.64 14.69
CA ASP A 77 3.27 -11.52 15.49
C ASP A 77 3.64 -11.41 16.98
N ASP A 78 3.10 -10.43 17.69
CA ASP A 78 3.41 -10.18 19.10
C ASP A 78 2.91 -11.30 20.05
N ARG A 79 2.07 -12.21 19.55
CA ARG A 79 1.53 -13.35 20.31
C ARG A 79 2.19 -14.68 19.97
N PHE A 80 2.65 -14.85 18.71
CA PHE A 80 3.13 -16.14 18.20
C PHE A 80 4.58 -16.10 17.72
N GLY A 81 5.22 -14.90 17.70
CA GLY A 81 6.60 -14.72 17.29
C GLY A 81 6.79 -14.66 15.79
N LEU A 82 7.96 -15.10 15.32
CA LEU A 82 8.36 -15.03 13.93
C LEU A 82 8.02 -16.32 13.17
N ASN A 83 7.33 -16.18 12.03
CA ASN A 83 7.19 -17.23 11.03
C ASN A 83 7.80 -16.76 9.69
N VAL A 84 8.69 -17.60 9.12
CA VAL A 84 9.38 -17.35 7.84
C VAL A 84 8.99 -18.34 6.76
N SER A 85 7.90 -19.08 6.94
CA SER A 85 7.45 -20.11 6.04
C SER A 85 6.08 -19.80 5.45
N LYS A 86 6.04 -19.62 4.14
CA LYS A 86 4.79 -19.49 3.38
C LYS A 86 3.86 -20.71 3.58
N GLU A 87 4.43 -21.90 3.65
CA GLU A 87 3.67 -23.15 3.86
C GLU A 87 3.00 -23.13 5.23
N ASN A 88 3.68 -22.61 6.27
CA ASN A 88 3.09 -22.49 7.59
C ASN A 88 1.97 -21.44 7.62
N GLU A 89 2.11 -20.32 6.88
CA GLU A 89 1.02 -19.34 6.74
C GLU A 89 -0.22 -19.95 6.08
N ILE A 90 -0.02 -20.75 5.03
CA ILE A 90 -1.13 -21.48 4.35
C ILE A 90 -1.76 -22.50 5.30
N LYS A 91 -0.96 -23.25 6.09
CA LYS A 91 -1.46 -24.17 7.10
C LYS A 91 -2.26 -23.46 8.18
N SER A 92 -1.79 -22.30 8.63
CA SER A 92 -2.48 -21.46 9.62
C SER A 92 -3.84 -20.96 9.11
N LEU A 93 -3.90 -20.52 7.85
CA LEU A 93 -5.15 -20.17 7.20
C LEU A 93 -6.12 -21.37 7.14
N ASN A 94 -5.66 -22.54 6.70
CA ASN A 94 -6.48 -23.74 6.61
C ASN A 94 -6.97 -24.18 7.99
N ALA A 95 -6.12 -24.13 9.04
CA ALA A 95 -6.50 -24.42 10.41
C ALA A 95 -7.56 -23.44 10.92
N LYS A 96 -7.41 -22.14 10.64
CA LYS A 96 -8.44 -21.12 10.93
C LYS A 96 -9.75 -21.45 10.25
N CYS A 97 -9.71 -21.86 8.97
CA CYS A 97 -10.90 -22.13 8.17
C CYS A 97 -11.61 -23.44 8.52
N SER A 98 -10.94 -24.33 9.24
CA SER A 98 -11.50 -25.60 9.73
C SER A 98 -12.19 -25.46 11.10
N ARG A 99 -12.14 -24.28 11.72
CA ARG A 99 -12.81 -24.03 13.01
C ARG A 99 -14.31 -23.88 12.82
N PRO A 100 -15.13 -24.26 13.81
CA PRO A 100 -16.56 -24.02 13.77
C PRO A 100 -16.88 -22.51 13.82
N GLU A 101 -16.08 -21.72 14.57
CA GLU A 101 -16.26 -20.28 14.68
C GLU A 101 -15.68 -19.56 13.47
N LYS A 102 -16.40 -18.61 12.92
CA LYS A 102 -15.96 -17.83 11.78
C LYS A 102 -15.14 -16.62 12.24
N LEU A 103 -13.82 -16.74 12.19
CA LEU A 103 -12.91 -15.62 12.40
C LEU A 103 -12.78 -14.80 11.10
N THR A 104 -13.07 -13.49 11.20
CA THR A 104 -12.90 -12.54 10.10
C THR A 104 -12.12 -11.30 10.54
N ARG A 105 -11.57 -10.56 9.58
CA ARG A 105 -10.84 -9.31 9.80
C ARG A 105 -11.48 -8.18 9.00
N LYS A 106 -11.53 -6.98 9.58
CA LYS A 106 -11.92 -5.74 8.90
C LYS A 106 -10.85 -4.69 9.07
N LEU A 107 -10.46 -4.04 7.98
CA LEU A 107 -9.58 -2.87 8.02
C LEU A 107 -10.34 -1.69 8.64
N ASN A 108 -9.74 -1.03 9.64
CA ASN A 108 -10.30 0.17 10.25
C ASN A 108 -9.76 1.43 9.56
N SER A 109 -8.44 1.51 9.46
CA SER A 109 -7.73 2.63 8.84
C SER A 109 -6.34 2.20 8.39
N CYS A 110 -5.78 2.87 7.40
CA CYS A 110 -4.36 2.73 7.07
C CYS A 110 -3.82 3.97 6.35
N THR A 111 -2.50 4.14 6.45
CA THR A 111 -1.68 4.94 5.55
C THR A 111 -0.91 4.03 4.60
N ILE A 112 -0.59 4.55 3.43
CA ILE A 112 0.17 3.83 2.41
C ILE A 112 1.18 4.80 1.84
N ASP A 113 2.44 4.41 1.90
CA ASP A 113 3.56 5.21 1.45
C ASP A 113 4.39 4.41 0.43
N LYS A 114 4.94 5.10 -0.55
CA LYS A 114 5.84 4.50 -1.53
C LYS A 114 7.16 4.11 -0.86
N LEU A 115 7.63 2.89 -1.11
CA LEU A 115 8.94 2.38 -0.66
C LEU A 115 9.93 2.36 -1.83
N GLY A 116 10.29 3.55 -2.34
CA GLY A 116 11.17 3.68 -3.50
C GLY A 116 10.67 2.88 -4.70
N ASP A 117 11.57 2.19 -5.39
CA ASP A 117 11.23 1.30 -6.50
C ASP A 117 10.91 -0.14 -6.04
N PHE A 118 11.05 -0.42 -4.75
CA PHE A 118 10.74 -1.73 -4.20
C PHE A 118 9.24 -2.00 -4.15
N GLY A 119 8.44 -1.01 -3.72
CA GLY A 119 7.01 -1.20 -3.57
C GLY A 119 6.34 -0.20 -2.64
N ALA A 120 5.63 -0.70 -1.62
CA ALA A 120 4.87 0.12 -0.68
C ALA A 120 4.94 -0.37 0.76
N VAL A 121 4.80 0.57 1.70
CA VAL A 121 4.53 0.32 3.11
C VAL A 121 3.07 0.67 3.38
N GLN A 122 2.35 -0.24 4.02
CA GLN A 122 1.00 -0.03 4.53
C GLN A 122 1.03 -0.17 6.04
N VAL A 123 0.64 0.87 6.76
CA VAL A 123 0.54 0.87 8.24
C VAL A 123 -0.90 1.12 8.63
N GLY A 124 -1.45 0.30 9.53
CA GLY A 124 -2.86 0.47 9.87
C GLY A 124 -3.32 -0.27 11.09
N GLU A 125 -4.62 -0.22 11.29
CA GLU A 125 -5.34 -0.88 12.35
C GLU A 125 -6.49 -1.72 11.80
N HIS A 126 -6.77 -2.82 12.46
CA HIS A 126 -7.84 -3.72 12.09
C HIS A 126 -8.60 -4.25 13.31
N THR A 127 -9.81 -4.72 13.07
CA THR A 127 -10.63 -5.41 14.04
C THR A 127 -10.89 -6.84 13.60
N PHE A 128 -10.71 -7.78 14.51
CA PHE A 128 -11.08 -9.17 14.33
C PHE A 128 -12.47 -9.44 14.90
N TYR A 129 -13.21 -10.30 14.23
CA TYR A 129 -14.56 -10.69 14.59
C TYR A 129 -14.64 -12.21 14.68
N ILE A 130 -15.37 -12.71 15.68
CA ILE A 130 -15.77 -14.12 15.78
C ILE A 130 -17.29 -14.17 15.65
N ASP A 131 -17.79 -14.90 14.65
CA ASP A 131 -19.23 -15.01 14.32
C ASP A 131 -19.92 -13.65 14.23
N GLY A 132 -19.23 -12.67 13.60
CA GLY A 132 -19.72 -11.31 13.39
C GLY A 132 -19.65 -10.40 14.63
N LYS A 133 -19.19 -10.90 15.79
CA LYS A 133 -19.01 -10.10 17.00
C LYS A 133 -17.56 -9.63 17.10
N PRO A 134 -17.31 -8.33 17.40
CA PRO A 134 -15.96 -7.82 17.55
C PRO A 134 -15.28 -8.48 18.77
N GLU A 135 -14.07 -9.01 18.55
CA GLU A 135 -13.32 -9.76 19.56
C GLU A 135 -12.06 -9.00 20.00
N GLY A 136 -11.35 -8.40 19.05
CA GLY A 136 -10.11 -7.69 19.35
C GLY A 136 -9.67 -6.78 18.22
N THR A 137 -8.77 -5.87 18.54
CA THR A 137 -8.09 -4.97 17.59
C THR A 137 -6.60 -5.27 17.54
N GLY A 138 -5.94 -4.87 16.50
CA GLY A 138 -4.49 -4.92 16.35
C GLY A 138 -4.00 -3.87 15.38
N LYS A 139 -2.72 -3.56 15.49
CA LYS A 139 -1.99 -2.75 14.51
C LYS A 139 -1.18 -3.64 13.59
N PHE A 140 -0.90 -3.14 12.40
CA PHE A 140 -0.08 -3.88 11.45
C PHE A 140 0.81 -2.97 10.62
N ILE A 141 1.91 -3.55 10.14
CA ILE A 141 2.76 -3.02 9.08
C ILE A 141 2.88 -4.11 8.03
N HIS A 142 2.54 -3.79 6.79
CA HIS A 142 2.74 -4.63 5.63
C HIS A 142 3.75 -4.01 4.69
N ILE A 143 4.73 -4.79 4.24
CA ILE A 143 5.63 -4.43 3.14
C ILE A 143 5.19 -5.19 1.90
N TRP A 144 4.75 -4.43 0.92
CA TRP A 144 4.33 -4.92 -0.39
C TRP A 144 5.45 -4.74 -1.39
N GLU A 145 5.91 -5.84 -2.00
CA GLU A 145 6.88 -5.83 -3.09
C GLU A 145 6.15 -5.69 -4.43
N ARG A 146 6.56 -4.73 -5.25
CA ARG A 146 6.11 -4.64 -6.65
C ARG A 146 6.98 -5.56 -7.50
N LYS A 147 6.38 -6.58 -8.10
CA LYS A 147 7.07 -7.49 -9.00
C LYS A 147 6.39 -7.47 -10.36
N ASP A 148 7.00 -6.77 -11.31
CA ASP A 148 6.41 -6.47 -12.62
C ASP A 148 5.06 -5.73 -12.49
N LYS A 149 3.96 -6.42 -12.79
CA LYS A 149 2.58 -5.88 -12.65
C LYS A 149 1.86 -6.40 -11.42
N ASP A 150 2.49 -7.30 -10.64
CA ASP A 150 1.90 -7.94 -9.48
C ASP A 150 2.42 -7.34 -8.17
N TRP A 151 1.61 -7.48 -7.12
CA TRP A 151 1.99 -7.17 -5.75
C TRP A 151 2.13 -8.45 -4.93
N LYS A 152 3.18 -8.53 -4.10
CA LYS A 152 3.41 -9.60 -3.15
C LYS A 152 3.56 -9.06 -1.75
N LEU A 153 2.87 -9.67 -0.79
CA LEU A 153 3.06 -9.36 0.63
C LEU A 153 4.30 -10.07 1.13
N LYS A 154 5.33 -9.29 1.47
CA LYS A 154 6.67 -9.79 1.77
C LYS A 154 7.00 -9.77 3.26
N ARG A 155 6.56 -8.74 3.97
CA ARG A 155 6.75 -8.60 5.42
C ARG A 155 5.46 -8.21 6.07
N ILE A 156 5.18 -8.86 7.18
CA ILE A 156 3.99 -8.64 7.99
C ILE A 156 4.45 -8.44 9.42
N VAL A 157 4.07 -7.33 10.03
CA VAL A 157 4.20 -7.11 11.46
C VAL A 157 2.79 -6.92 12.01
N SER A 158 2.38 -7.74 12.99
CA SER A 158 1.08 -7.63 13.65
C SER A 158 1.32 -7.49 15.14
N TYR A 159 0.85 -6.40 15.72
CA TYR A 159 1.23 -6.01 17.08
C TYR A 159 0.14 -5.21 17.77
N GLU A 160 0.32 -4.97 19.07
CA GLU A 160 -0.67 -4.30 19.93
C GLU A 160 -2.05 -4.96 19.86
N HIS A 161 -2.08 -6.30 19.86
CA HIS A 161 -3.35 -7.00 19.93
C HIS A 161 -4.03 -6.77 21.28
N ARG A 162 -5.24 -6.27 21.26
CA ARG A 162 -6.03 -5.93 22.44
C ARG A 162 -7.44 -6.51 22.33
N PRO A 163 -7.93 -7.22 23.36
CA PRO A 163 -9.32 -7.65 23.37
C PRO A 163 -10.24 -6.44 23.50
N ILE A 164 -11.40 -6.51 22.85
CA ILE A 164 -12.46 -5.52 23.06
C ILE A 164 -13.13 -5.82 24.39
N LYS A 165 -13.07 -4.85 25.33
CA LYS A 165 -13.77 -4.98 26.61
C LYS A 165 -15.27 -5.04 26.35
N LYS A 166 -15.89 -6.09 26.84
CA LYS A 166 -17.35 -6.25 26.88
C LYS A 166 -17.95 -5.36 27.93
#